data_3d89da08b8ae5092d5006c081c8b573f
#
_entry.id   3d89da08b8ae5092d5006c081c8b573f
#
_cell.length_a   1.000
_cell.length_b   1.000
_cell.length_c   1.000
_cell.angle_alpha   90.00
_cell.angle_beta   90.00
_cell.angle_gamma   90.00
#
_symmetry.space_group_name_H-M   'P 1'
#
loop_
_entity.id
_entity.type
_entity.pdbx_description
1 polymer ?
#
loop_
_entity_poly.entity_id
_entity_poly.type
_entity_poly.pdbx_seq_one_letter_code
_entity_poly.pdbx_strand_id
1 'polypeptide(L)'
;NFTIIVTLIQIIIGSFLSPSSQYKARLFLKESNMDFLPNLIKQGKFIDTISGLTIFINEKTEKNSFKNIYIQEGEFSNFKQNNNQIIYAEEGYLIDDDKKLFRLLDGKIIGTNNNRLVSFEFDKIDYDLSKFSSRSIKKPKIQEISSLKLFKCSYSLYLNKIYLDDLFICEPDKLKNLNQELYKRFIKPIYLPILTLICCFLLTFTKEQINYTFKSIKVFLSIFFILVFSEILLRYIEGSNIYFILLISIPLLIYFVVYIFLLRKVSYG
;
A
#
# COMPACT_ATOMS: atom_id res chain seq x y z
N ASN A 1 -18.11 -25.45 13.02
CA ASN A 1 -17.00 -26.03 12.23
C ASN A 1 -16.77 -25.28 10.90
N PHE A 2 -17.81 -24.98 10.13
CA PHE A 2 -17.68 -24.29 8.83
C PHE A 2 -16.97 -22.92 8.96
N THR A 3 -17.34 -22.11 9.92
CA THR A 3 -16.77 -20.76 10.13
C THR A 3 -15.29 -20.79 10.53
N ILE A 4 -14.86 -21.82 11.25
CA ILE A 4 -13.44 -22.01 11.59
C ILE A 4 -12.63 -22.32 10.32
N ILE A 5 -13.16 -23.12 9.41
CA ILE A 5 -12.51 -23.42 8.13
C ILE A 5 -12.38 -22.13 7.30
N VAL A 6 -13.44 -21.33 7.22
CA VAL A 6 -13.40 -20.04 6.49
C VAL A 6 -12.39 -19.06 7.11
N THR A 7 -12.30 -18.98 8.44
CA THR A 7 -11.28 -18.16 9.12
C THR A 7 -9.86 -18.64 8.83
N LEU A 8 -9.62 -19.94 8.81
CA LEU A 8 -8.30 -20.48 8.46
C LEU A 8 -7.93 -20.14 7.01
N ILE A 9 -8.86 -20.30 6.08
CA ILE A 9 -8.65 -19.91 4.68
C ILE A 9 -8.34 -18.41 4.58
N GLN A 10 -9.06 -17.55 5.29
CA GLN A 10 -8.84 -16.11 5.30
C GLN A 10 -7.45 -15.75 5.84
N ILE A 11 -6.99 -16.42 6.91
CA ILE A 11 -5.65 -16.24 7.46
C ILE A 11 -4.58 -16.65 6.44
N ILE A 12 -4.76 -17.78 5.76
CA ILE A 12 -3.82 -18.25 4.74
C ILE A 12 -3.73 -17.25 3.58
N ILE A 13 -4.87 -16.81 3.05
CA ILE A 13 -4.91 -15.82 1.96
C ILE A 13 -4.25 -14.51 2.40
N GLY A 14 -4.59 -14.00 3.57
CA GLY A 14 -4.05 -12.75 4.10
C GLY A 14 -2.55 -12.80 4.41
N SER A 15 -2.04 -13.97 4.81
CA SER A 15 -0.64 -14.13 5.22
C SER A 15 0.32 -14.41 4.06
N PHE A 16 -0.13 -15.15 3.02
CA PHE A 16 0.74 -15.63 1.94
C PHE A 16 0.38 -15.02 0.58
N LEU A 17 -0.90 -15.12 0.17
CA LEU A 17 -1.31 -14.69 -1.17
C LEU A 17 -1.38 -13.17 -1.30
N SER A 18 -2.03 -12.50 -0.35
CA SER A 18 -2.26 -11.06 -0.41
C SER A 18 -0.96 -10.26 -0.52
N PRO A 19 0.09 -10.47 0.32
CA PRO A 19 1.32 -9.70 0.22
C PRO A 19 2.04 -9.85 -1.11
N SER A 20 2.16 -11.10 -1.59
CA SER A 20 2.86 -11.38 -2.85
C SER A 20 2.12 -10.84 -4.06
N SER A 21 0.78 -10.94 -4.07
CA SER A 21 -0.05 -10.41 -5.15
C SER A 21 -0.01 -8.89 -5.21
N GLN A 22 -0.07 -8.21 -4.06
CA GLN A 22 0.03 -6.74 -3.98
C GLN A 22 1.39 -6.24 -4.48
N TYR A 23 2.47 -6.91 -4.09
CA TYR A 23 3.81 -6.56 -4.55
C TYR A 23 3.97 -6.75 -6.05
N LYS A 24 3.54 -7.91 -6.59
CA LYS A 24 3.58 -8.19 -8.03
C LYS A 24 2.70 -7.23 -8.84
N ALA A 25 1.48 -6.96 -8.38
CA ALA A 25 0.59 -5.99 -9.03
C ALA A 25 1.22 -4.60 -9.10
N ARG A 26 1.90 -4.17 -8.04
CA ARG A 26 2.57 -2.88 -8.03
C ARG A 26 3.80 -2.85 -8.94
N LEU A 27 4.57 -3.94 -9.02
CA LEU A 27 5.67 -4.05 -9.98
C LEU A 27 5.15 -3.98 -11.42
N PHE A 28 4.10 -4.72 -11.72
CA PHE A 28 3.45 -4.68 -13.04
C PHE A 28 2.96 -3.29 -13.41
N LEU A 29 2.31 -2.58 -12.47
CA LEU A 29 1.88 -1.20 -12.67
C LEU A 29 3.07 -0.26 -12.90
N LYS A 30 4.21 -0.53 -12.27
CA LYS A 30 5.44 0.24 -12.48
C LYS A 30 5.96 0.08 -13.90
N GLU A 31 6.08 -1.15 -14.37
CA GLU A 31 6.51 -1.46 -15.73
C GLU A 31 5.53 -0.85 -16.75
N SER A 32 4.23 -1.07 -16.53
CA SER A 32 3.17 -0.54 -17.38
C SER A 32 3.13 1.00 -17.42
N ASN A 33 3.35 1.70 -16.33
CA ASN A 33 3.32 3.17 -16.31
C ASN A 33 4.38 3.82 -17.21
N MET A 34 5.49 3.13 -17.44
CA MET A 34 6.51 3.64 -18.36
C MET A 34 6.13 3.44 -19.83
N ASP A 35 5.37 2.39 -20.14
CA ASP A 35 4.87 2.13 -21.51
C ASP A 35 3.70 3.07 -21.88
N PHE A 36 3.04 3.64 -20.87
CA PHE A 36 1.96 4.62 -21.05
C PHE A 36 2.43 6.09 -21.12
N LEU A 37 3.73 6.34 -21.03
CA LEU A 37 4.27 7.72 -21.04
C LEU A 37 3.75 8.54 -22.24
N PRO A 38 3.69 8.03 -23.48
CA PRO A 38 3.11 8.76 -24.61
C PRO A 38 1.63 9.10 -24.42
N ASN A 39 0.89 8.28 -23.66
CA ASN A 39 -0.53 8.49 -23.36
C ASN A 39 -0.76 9.42 -22.16
N LEU A 40 0.21 9.51 -21.25
CA LEU A 40 0.17 10.44 -20.11
C LEU A 40 0.48 11.87 -20.56
N ILE A 41 1.21 12.04 -21.68
CA ILE A 41 1.56 13.34 -22.24
C ILE A 41 0.29 14.00 -22.78
N LYS A 42 -0.18 15.01 -22.04
CA LYS A 42 -1.29 15.87 -22.45
C LYS A 42 -0.77 17.23 -22.87
N GLN A 43 -1.21 17.67 -24.04
CA GLN A 43 -0.89 18.97 -24.57
C GLN A 43 -1.23 20.10 -23.61
N GLY A 44 -0.33 21.06 -23.41
CA GLY A 44 -0.51 22.24 -22.58
C GLY A 44 -0.59 21.99 -21.07
N LYS A 45 -0.15 20.82 -20.58
CA LYS A 45 -0.15 20.49 -19.15
C LYS A 45 1.21 20.03 -18.66
N PHE A 46 1.55 20.44 -17.44
CA PHE A 46 2.69 19.89 -16.72
C PHE A 46 2.40 18.48 -16.21
N ILE A 47 3.35 17.60 -16.39
CA ILE A 47 3.30 16.21 -15.94
C ILE A 47 4.44 16.02 -14.96
N ASP A 48 4.10 15.84 -13.69
CA ASP A 48 5.00 15.60 -12.56
C ASP A 48 4.80 14.20 -11.92
N THR A 49 4.11 13.32 -12.65
CA THR A 49 3.77 11.96 -12.18
C THR A 49 5.02 11.11 -11.97
N ILE A 50 6.11 11.45 -12.65
CA ILE A 50 7.39 10.77 -12.56
C ILE A 50 8.26 11.48 -11.51
N SER A 51 8.82 10.72 -10.59
CA SER A 51 9.64 11.26 -9.52
C SER A 51 10.92 11.91 -10.05
N GLY A 52 11.10 13.20 -9.74
CA GLY A 52 12.28 13.96 -10.15
C GLY A 52 12.26 14.41 -11.60
N LEU A 53 11.12 14.27 -12.28
CA LEU A 53 10.98 14.68 -13.67
C LEU A 53 9.65 15.42 -13.85
N THR A 54 9.72 16.65 -14.32
CA THR A 54 8.56 17.43 -14.76
C THR A 54 8.67 17.66 -16.25
N ILE A 55 7.68 17.24 -17.01
CA ILE A 55 7.61 17.40 -18.45
C ILE A 55 6.45 18.33 -18.80
N PHE A 56 6.68 19.28 -19.68
CA PHE A 56 5.64 20.09 -20.30
C PHE A 56 5.81 20.03 -21.83
N ILE A 57 4.70 19.84 -22.53
CA ILE A 57 4.65 19.78 -23.99
C ILE A 57 3.54 20.69 -24.47
N ASN A 58 3.89 21.64 -25.35
CA ASN A 58 2.91 22.59 -25.85
C ASN A 58 2.00 21.94 -26.92
N GLU A 59 2.60 21.24 -27.89
CA GLU A 59 1.87 20.64 -29.00
C GLU A 59 2.25 19.18 -29.21
N LYS A 60 1.26 18.35 -29.51
CA LYS A 60 1.42 16.95 -29.90
C LYS A 60 0.96 16.80 -31.35
N THR A 61 1.90 16.57 -32.26
CA THR A 61 1.63 16.53 -33.69
C THR A 61 1.17 15.15 -34.14
N GLU A 62 1.87 14.10 -33.73
CA GLU A 62 1.57 12.70 -34.01
C GLU A 62 1.66 11.86 -32.76
N LYS A 63 1.39 10.55 -32.86
CA LYS A 63 1.32 9.68 -31.68
C LYS A 63 2.59 9.70 -30.82
N ASN A 64 3.77 9.94 -31.43
CA ASN A 64 5.07 9.94 -30.78
C ASN A 64 5.92 11.19 -31.08
N SER A 65 5.35 12.22 -31.69
CA SER A 65 6.05 13.48 -32.08
C SER A 65 5.46 14.67 -31.34
N PHE A 66 6.32 15.52 -30.80
CA PHE A 66 5.99 16.60 -29.88
C PHE A 66 6.75 17.89 -30.24
N LYS A 67 6.14 19.05 -29.96
CA LYS A 67 6.76 20.37 -30.15
C LYS A 67 6.78 21.19 -28.89
N ASN A 68 7.80 22.05 -28.80
CA ASN A 68 8.03 22.92 -27.65
C ASN A 68 8.01 22.14 -26.33
N ILE A 69 9.05 21.36 -26.15
CA ILE A 69 9.21 20.44 -25.04
C ILE A 69 10.05 21.13 -23.96
N TYR A 70 9.54 21.08 -22.73
CA TYR A 70 10.24 21.51 -21.54
C TYR A 70 10.37 20.34 -20.58
N ILE A 71 11.58 20.03 -20.17
CA ILE A 71 11.89 18.96 -19.23
C ILE A 71 12.69 19.58 -18.07
N GLN A 72 12.22 19.38 -16.85
CA GLN A 72 12.92 19.78 -15.64
C GLN A 72 13.26 18.55 -14.82
N GLU A 73 14.55 18.38 -14.55
CA GLU A 73 15.03 17.41 -13.56
C GLU A 73 15.08 18.05 -12.18
N GLY A 74 14.33 17.51 -11.22
CA GLY A 74 14.33 17.98 -9.84
C GLY A 74 15.17 17.07 -8.93
N GLU A 75 15.46 17.52 -7.72
CA GLU A 75 16.18 16.77 -6.68
C GLU A 75 15.45 15.46 -6.32
N PHE A 76 15.85 14.35 -6.95
CA PHE A 76 15.39 13.04 -6.51
C PHE A 76 16.43 11.93 -6.73
N SER A 77 17.67 12.15 -6.34
CA SER A 77 18.61 11.05 -6.21
C SER A 77 19.48 11.26 -4.99
N ASN A 78 19.78 10.16 -4.28
CA ASN A 78 20.75 10.08 -3.18
C ASN A 78 22.19 10.44 -3.63
N PHE A 79 22.36 11.04 -4.80
CA PHE A 79 23.60 11.62 -5.27
C PHE A 79 23.61 13.09 -4.87
N LYS A 80 24.51 13.45 -3.99
CA LYS A 80 24.84 14.78 -3.46
C LYS A 80 25.30 15.78 -4.55
N GLN A 81 24.63 15.86 -5.68
CA GLN A 81 24.87 16.89 -6.67
C GLN A 81 23.57 17.65 -6.91
N ASN A 82 23.52 18.87 -6.39
CA ASN A 82 22.47 19.89 -6.67
C ASN A 82 22.52 20.30 -8.15
N ASN A 83 22.19 19.40 -9.05
CA ASN A 83 22.11 19.72 -10.47
C ASN A 83 20.63 19.76 -10.88
N ASN A 84 19.97 20.87 -10.59
CA ASN A 84 18.72 21.20 -11.25
C ASN A 84 19.03 21.49 -12.71
N GLN A 85 18.54 20.61 -13.59
CA GLN A 85 18.79 20.73 -15.02
C GLN A 85 17.45 20.96 -15.73
N ILE A 86 17.42 21.96 -16.59
CA ILE A 86 16.27 22.30 -17.42
C ILE A 86 16.68 22.08 -18.88
N ILE A 87 15.88 21.33 -19.61
CA ILE A 87 16.07 21.07 -21.02
C ILE A 87 14.87 21.64 -21.77
N TYR A 88 15.13 22.46 -22.74
CA TYR A 88 14.16 22.95 -23.71
C TYR A 88 14.51 22.41 -25.08
N ALA A 89 13.52 21.95 -25.85
CA ALA A 89 13.70 21.51 -27.22
C ALA A 89 12.52 21.95 -28.10
N GLU A 90 12.81 22.33 -29.33
CA GLU A 90 11.76 22.74 -30.29
C GLU A 90 10.94 21.55 -30.75
N GLU A 91 11.60 20.44 -31.03
CA GLU A 91 10.96 19.20 -31.45
C GLU A 91 11.52 17.99 -30.70
N GLY A 92 10.72 16.92 -30.61
CA GLY A 92 11.17 15.66 -30.06
C GLY A 92 10.24 14.51 -30.41
N TYR A 93 10.78 13.30 -30.41
CA TYR A 93 10.03 12.08 -30.66
C TYR A 93 10.59 10.88 -29.86
N LEU A 94 9.70 9.96 -29.52
CA LEU A 94 10.09 8.70 -28.89
C LEU A 94 10.60 7.72 -29.93
N ILE A 95 11.83 7.22 -29.76
CA ILE A 95 12.50 6.36 -30.72
C ILE A 95 12.13 4.90 -30.51
N ASP A 96 12.04 4.47 -29.26
CA ASP A 96 11.87 3.07 -28.89
C ASP A 96 11.05 2.99 -27.60
N ASP A 97 9.87 2.37 -27.67
CA ASP A 97 8.98 2.21 -26.54
C ASP A 97 9.63 1.37 -25.42
N ASP A 98 10.46 0.37 -25.77
CA ASP A 98 11.10 -0.51 -24.79
C ASP A 98 12.31 0.14 -24.10
N LYS A 99 13.08 0.95 -24.82
CA LYS A 99 14.26 1.64 -24.28
C LYS A 99 13.95 3.00 -23.67
N LYS A 100 12.74 3.54 -23.93
CA LYS A 100 12.27 4.81 -23.35
C LYS A 100 13.21 5.98 -23.65
N LEU A 101 13.72 6.00 -24.88
CA LEU A 101 14.59 7.05 -25.37
C LEU A 101 13.75 8.15 -26.01
N PHE A 102 13.93 9.37 -25.51
CA PHE A 102 13.30 10.56 -26.05
C PHE A 102 14.35 11.37 -26.81
N ARG A 103 14.24 11.38 -28.11
CA ARG A 103 15.12 12.19 -28.97
C ARG A 103 14.60 13.59 -29.06
N LEU A 104 15.42 14.53 -28.61
CA LEU A 104 15.17 15.96 -28.63
C LEU A 104 16.00 16.61 -29.73
N LEU A 105 15.40 17.56 -30.45
CA LEU A 105 16.01 18.29 -31.53
C LEU A 105 15.95 19.78 -31.25
N ASP A 106 16.98 20.49 -31.71
CA ASP A 106 17.10 21.95 -31.68
C ASP A 106 16.75 22.53 -30.30
N GLY A 107 17.67 22.37 -29.36
CA GLY A 107 17.36 22.69 -27.98
C GLY A 107 18.51 23.27 -27.18
N LYS A 108 18.21 23.49 -25.92
CA LYS A 108 19.10 24.12 -24.94
C LYS A 108 18.98 23.44 -23.58
N ILE A 109 20.14 23.16 -22.99
CA ILE A 109 20.24 22.64 -21.63
C ILE A 109 20.73 23.77 -20.73
N ILE A 110 19.99 24.04 -19.65
CA ILE A 110 20.36 25.01 -18.62
C ILE A 110 20.56 24.26 -17.33
N GLY A 111 21.74 24.29 -16.78
CA GLY A 111 22.07 23.66 -15.51
C GLY A 111 22.79 24.59 -14.56
N THR A 112 22.79 24.25 -13.28
CA THR A 112 23.55 24.96 -12.26
C THR A 112 24.74 24.11 -11.83
N ASN A 113 25.94 24.60 -12.07
CA ASN A 113 27.17 23.96 -11.61
C ASN A 113 27.92 24.94 -10.68
N ASN A 114 28.17 24.53 -9.43
CA ASN A 114 28.90 25.36 -8.43
C ASN A 114 28.37 26.80 -8.32
N ASN A 115 27.05 26.98 -8.23
CA ASN A 115 26.35 28.28 -8.20
C ASN A 115 26.53 29.13 -9.47
N ARG A 116 26.98 28.57 -10.58
CA ARG A 116 27.02 29.24 -11.87
C ARG A 116 26.02 28.58 -12.81
N LEU A 117 25.24 29.42 -13.50
CA LEU A 117 24.37 28.96 -14.58
C LEU A 117 25.24 28.63 -15.80
N VAL A 118 25.08 27.44 -16.30
CA VAL A 118 25.74 26.95 -17.51
C VAL A 118 24.66 26.60 -18.51
N SER A 119 24.81 27.06 -19.73
CA SER A 119 23.88 26.81 -20.82
C SER A 119 24.62 26.22 -22.01
N PHE A 120 24.07 25.10 -22.55
CA PHE A 120 24.55 24.42 -23.72
C PHE A 120 23.43 24.35 -24.75
N GLU A 121 23.74 24.67 -26.02
CA GLU A 121 22.85 24.45 -27.15
C GLU A 121 23.21 23.14 -27.81
N PHE A 122 22.21 22.42 -28.33
CA PHE A 122 22.38 21.17 -29.03
C PHE A 122 21.44 21.05 -30.22
N ASP A 123 21.92 20.44 -31.31
CA ASP A 123 21.10 20.12 -32.46
C ASP A 123 20.30 18.84 -32.25
N LYS A 124 20.89 17.86 -31.51
CA LYS A 124 20.27 16.58 -31.24
C LYS A 124 20.81 15.95 -29.96
N ILE A 125 19.91 15.47 -29.11
CA ILE A 125 20.25 14.71 -27.90
C ILE A 125 19.27 13.57 -27.68
N ASP A 126 19.77 12.42 -27.26
CA ASP A 126 18.97 11.27 -26.86
C ASP A 126 18.84 11.28 -25.32
N TYR A 127 17.64 11.59 -24.85
CA TYR A 127 17.32 11.68 -23.44
C TYR A 127 16.74 10.37 -22.94
N ASP A 128 17.43 9.73 -22.00
CA ASP A 128 17.03 8.43 -21.45
C ASP A 128 16.04 8.61 -20.29
N LEU A 129 14.78 8.31 -20.55
CA LEU A 129 13.70 8.33 -19.58
C LEU A 129 13.72 7.11 -18.63
N SER A 130 14.48 6.07 -18.93
CA SER A 130 14.56 4.87 -18.09
C SER A 130 15.17 5.14 -16.70
N LYS A 131 15.96 6.21 -16.59
CA LYS A 131 16.55 6.68 -15.33
C LYS A 131 15.49 7.13 -14.33
N PHE A 132 14.33 7.56 -14.80
CA PHE A 132 13.23 8.06 -14.02
C PHE A 132 12.21 6.96 -13.83
N SER A 133 12.25 6.30 -12.71
CA SER A 133 11.21 5.34 -12.33
C SER A 133 10.07 6.04 -11.60
N SER A 134 8.84 5.59 -11.82
CA SER A 134 7.72 6.07 -11.00
C SER A 134 8.07 6.00 -9.52
N ARG A 135 7.68 7.02 -8.76
CA ARG A 135 8.06 7.30 -7.34
C ARG A 135 8.07 6.11 -6.38
N SER A 136 7.53 4.98 -6.76
CA SER A 136 6.99 4.12 -5.72
C SER A 136 7.80 2.90 -5.32
N ILE A 137 8.80 2.40 -6.08
CA ILE A 137 9.17 1.02 -5.79
C ILE A 137 10.68 0.74 -5.77
N LYS A 138 11.38 1.45 -4.88
CA LYS A 138 12.70 0.94 -4.41
C LYS A 138 12.54 -0.02 -3.23
N LYS A 139 11.49 0.17 -2.39
CA LYS A 139 11.27 -0.68 -1.19
C LYS A 139 9.81 -1.15 -1.13
N PRO A 140 9.56 -2.40 -0.76
CA PRO A 140 8.20 -2.90 -0.55
C PRO A 140 7.54 -2.17 0.62
N LYS A 141 6.23 -1.95 0.52
CA LYS A 141 5.43 -1.44 1.64
C LYS A 141 5.25 -2.56 2.68
N ILE A 142 5.00 -2.20 3.93
CA ILE A 142 4.83 -3.17 5.03
C ILE A 142 3.76 -4.21 4.69
N GLN A 143 2.67 -3.81 4.04
CA GLN A 143 1.58 -4.70 3.62
C GLN A 143 1.96 -5.71 2.52
N GLU A 144 3.06 -5.49 1.81
CA GLU A 144 3.56 -6.34 0.73
C GLU A 144 4.62 -7.33 1.20
N ILE A 145 5.06 -7.19 2.44
CA ILE A 145 6.07 -8.04 3.05
C ILE A 145 5.41 -9.33 3.54
N SER A 146 6.05 -10.47 3.33
CA SER A 146 5.54 -11.76 3.81
C SER A 146 5.41 -11.78 5.33
N SER A 147 4.39 -12.47 5.85
CA SER A 147 4.11 -12.53 7.28
C SER A 147 5.27 -13.09 8.09
N LEU A 148 6.03 -14.05 7.54
CA LEU A 148 7.23 -14.60 8.19
C LEU A 148 8.32 -13.53 8.41
N LYS A 149 8.55 -12.66 7.42
CA LYS A 149 9.51 -11.56 7.55
C LYS A 149 9.02 -10.53 8.57
N LEU A 150 7.71 -10.22 8.58
CA LEU A 150 7.12 -9.32 9.58
C LEU A 150 7.29 -9.87 11.01
N PHE A 151 7.05 -11.17 11.23
CA PHE A 151 7.28 -11.80 12.54
C PHE A 151 8.76 -11.75 12.97
N LYS A 152 9.68 -12.09 12.07
CA LYS A 152 11.12 -12.01 12.35
C LYS A 152 11.54 -10.59 12.71
N CYS A 153 11.02 -9.59 11.99
CA CYS A 153 11.27 -8.19 12.28
C CYS A 153 10.71 -7.78 13.65
N SER A 154 9.44 -8.08 13.94
CA SER A 154 8.84 -7.78 15.24
C SER A 154 9.61 -8.44 16.39
N TYR A 155 9.99 -9.70 16.24
CA TYR A 155 10.77 -10.45 17.23
C TYR A 155 12.18 -9.87 17.44
N SER A 156 12.87 -9.48 16.36
CA SER A 156 14.21 -8.87 16.46
C SER A 156 14.17 -7.51 17.15
N LEU A 157 13.17 -6.69 16.86
CA LEU A 157 12.98 -5.41 17.54
C LEU A 157 12.64 -5.62 19.05
N TYR A 158 11.89 -6.68 19.37
CA TYR A 158 11.65 -7.05 20.76
C TYR A 158 12.94 -7.38 21.51
N LEU A 159 13.90 -8.04 20.86
CA LEU A 159 15.19 -8.40 21.45
C LEU A 159 16.26 -7.30 21.32
N ASN A 160 15.89 -6.10 20.87
CA ASN A 160 16.79 -4.98 20.57
C ASN A 160 17.94 -5.36 19.60
N LYS A 161 17.68 -6.30 18.69
CA LYS A 161 18.60 -6.72 17.64
C LYS A 161 18.21 -6.08 16.31
N ILE A 162 19.18 -5.57 15.56
CA ILE A 162 18.91 -5.02 14.23
C ILE A 162 18.74 -6.19 13.27
N TYR A 163 17.57 -6.30 12.64
CA TYR A 163 17.31 -7.23 11.56
C TYR A 163 17.47 -6.51 10.22
N LEU A 164 18.54 -6.86 9.50
CA LEU A 164 18.82 -6.36 8.16
C LEU A 164 18.38 -7.43 7.15
N ASP A 165 17.41 -7.08 6.32
CA ASP A 165 17.06 -7.82 5.10
C ASP A 165 17.33 -6.90 3.91
N ASP A 166 17.83 -7.41 2.79
CA ASP A 166 18.21 -6.63 1.60
C ASP A 166 17.09 -5.73 1.07
N LEU A 167 15.84 -6.16 1.26
CA LEU A 167 14.65 -5.46 0.77
C LEU A 167 13.94 -4.62 1.85
N PHE A 168 14.18 -4.88 3.13
CA PHE A 168 13.43 -4.27 4.22
C PHE A 168 14.29 -4.04 5.45
N ILE A 169 14.42 -2.77 5.85
CA ILE A 169 15.12 -2.39 7.08
C ILE A 169 14.09 -2.29 8.21
N CYS A 170 14.30 -3.09 9.25
CA CYS A 170 13.53 -3.04 10.48
C CYS A 170 13.94 -1.84 11.32
N GLU A 171 13.16 -0.77 11.25
CA GLU A 171 13.33 0.42 12.07
C GLU A 171 12.32 0.42 13.23
N PRO A 172 12.70 0.83 14.44
CA PRO A 172 11.79 0.87 15.59
C PRO A 172 10.57 1.76 15.35
N ASP A 173 10.70 2.84 14.58
CA ASP A 173 9.61 3.74 14.23
C ASP A 173 8.49 3.07 13.42
N LYS A 174 8.80 1.95 12.76
CA LYS A 174 7.83 1.16 11.98
C LYS A 174 7.11 0.08 12.80
N LEU A 175 7.47 -0.11 14.09
CA LEU A 175 6.92 -1.17 14.93
C LEU A 175 5.39 -1.09 15.03
N LYS A 176 4.85 0.11 15.20
CA LYS A 176 3.40 0.34 15.22
C LYS A 176 2.71 -0.20 13.95
N ASN A 177 3.19 0.20 12.79
CA ASN A 177 2.61 -0.21 11.50
C ASN A 177 2.76 -1.73 11.26
N LEU A 178 3.85 -2.31 11.74
CA LEU A 178 4.14 -3.73 11.65
C LEU A 178 3.17 -4.54 12.52
N ASN A 179 2.96 -4.14 13.78
CA ASN A 179 2.02 -4.76 14.69
C ASN A 179 0.57 -4.61 14.18
N GLN A 180 0.21 -3.46 13.62
CA GLN A 180 -1.10 -3.27 12.99
C GLN A 180 -1.33 -4.23 11.82
N GLU A 181 -0.31 -4.43 10.99
CA GLU A 181 -0.41 -5.35 9.85
C GLU A 181 -0.50 -6.82 10.29
N LEU A 182 0.26 -7.23 11.29
CA LEU A 182 0.14 -8.56 11.90
C LEU A 182 -1.25 -8.77 12.51
N TYR A 183 -1.78 -7.79 13.23
CA TYR A 183 -3.13 -7.84 13.79
C TYR A 183 -4.19 -8.05 12.70
N LYS A 184 -4.11 -7.28 11.60
CA LYS A 184 -5.03 -7.42 10.46
C LYS A 184 -5.02 -8.82 9.85
N ARG A 185 -3.86 -9.45 9.74
CA ARG A 185 -3.71 -10.76 9.09
C ARG A 185 -4.14 -11.92 9.96
N PHE A 186 -3.86 -11.87 11.25
CA PHE A 186 -4.04 -13.01 12.16
C PHE A 186 -5.21 -12.83 13.12
N ILE A 187 -5.41 -11.64 13.67
CA ILE A 187 -6.37 -11.42 14.75
C ILE A 187 -7.73 -10.97 14.21
N LYS A 188 -7.75 -10.07 13.21
CA LYS A 188 -8.99 -9.58 12.63
C LYS A 188 -9.88 -10.72 12.08
N PRO A 189 -9.37 -11.78 11.41
CA PRO A 189 -10.19 -12.92 10.99
C PRO A 189 -10.90 -13.66 12.13
N ILE A 190 -10.37 -13.64 13.37
CA ILE A 190 -10.98 -14.32 14.53
C ILE A 190 -12.33 -13.70 14.92
N TYR A 191 -12.61 -12.47 14.50
CA TYR A 191 -13.94 -11.86 14.73
C TYR A 191 -15.03 -12.54 13.90
N LEU A 192 -14.71 -13.21 12.78
CA LEU A 192 -15.69 -13.88 11.94
C LEU A 192 -16.45 -14.99 12.68
N PRO A 193 -15.81 -15.96 13.37
CA PRO A 193 -16.52 -16.94 14.19
C PRO A 193 -17.28 -16.31 15.37
N ILE A 194 -16.82 -15.19 15.93
CA ILE A 194 -17.56 -14.49 16.99
C ILE A 194 -18.88 -13.95 16.44
N LEU A 195 -18.84 -13.31 15.29
CA LEU A 195 -20.04 -12.76 14.64
C LEU A 195 -21.05 -13.86 14.29
N THR A 196 -20.57 -14.99 13.78
CA THR A 196 -21.45 -16.13 13.47
C THR A 196 -22.07 -16.75 14.70
N LEU A 197 -21.32 -16.87 15.82
CA LEU A 197 -21.90 -17.31 17.10
C LEU A 197 -23.01 -16.36 17.57
N ILE A 198 -22.83 -15.06 17.44
CA ILE A 198 -23.84 -14.09 17.80
C ILE A 198 -25.06 -14.22 16.88
N CYS A 199 -24.87 -14.44 15.57
CA CYS A 199 -25.97 -14.72 14.66
C CYS A 199 -26.75 -15.99 15.07
N CYS A 200 -26.09 -17.02 15.60
CA CYS A 200 -26.76 -18.24 16.07
C CYS A 200 -27.75 -17.97 17.20
N PHE A 201 -27.62 -16.87 17.98
CA PHE A 201 -28.63 -16.50 18.95
C PHE A 201 -30.00 -16.20 18.31
N LEU A 202 -30.05 -15.75 17.07
CA LEU A 202 -31.32 -15.54 16.36
C LEU A 202 -32.09 -16.85 16.17
N LEU A 203 -31.38 -17.96 15.99
CA LEU A 203 -32.00 -19.29 15.85
C LEU A 203 -32.66 -19.80 17.14
N THR A 204 -32.25 -19.26 18.30
CA THR A 204 -32.84 -19.61 19.60
C THR A 204 -34.15 -18.86 19.90
N PHE A 205 -34.55 -17.92 19.03
CA PHE A 205 -35.79 -17.16 19.19
C PHE A 205 -36.83 -17.63 18.17
N THR A 206 -38.05 -17.92 18.66
CA THR A 206 -39.19 -18.21 17.79
C THR A 206 -39.87 -16.89 17.38
N LYS A 207 -40.35 -16.84 16.11
CA LYS A 207 -41.01 -15.64 15.58
C LYS A 207 -42.34 -15.30 16.32
N GLU A 208 -42.89 -16.27 17.02
CA GLU A 208 -44.14 -16.13 17.79
C GLU A 208 -43.96 -15.42 19.16
N GLN A 209 -42.69 -15.23 19.59
CA GLN A 209 -42.42 -14.51 20.83
C GLN A 209 -42.72 -13.02 20.69
N ILE A 210 -43.50 -12.49 21.66
CA ILE A 210 -43.97 -11.09 21.72
C ILE A 210 -42.83 -10.06 21.51
N ASN A 211 -41.59 -10.40 21.91
CA ASN A 211 -40.44 -9.50 21.85
C ASN A 211 -39.38 -9.90 20.79
N TYR A 212 -39.78 -10.68 19.75
CA TYR A 212 -38.83 -11.16 18.73
C TYR A 212 -38.08 -10.01 18.02
N THR A 213 -38.80 -8.99 17.61
CA THR A 213 -38.21 -7.82 16.91
C THR A 213 -37.16 -7.11 17.78
N PHE A 214 -37.47 -6.91 19.06
CA PHE A 214 -36.55 -6.26 19.99
C PHE A 214 -35.29 -7.10 20.25
N LYS A 215 -35.41 -8.42 20.36
CA LYS A 215 -34.29 -9.36 20.50
C LYS A 215 -33.43 -9.38 19.23
N SER A 216 -34.04 -9.36 18.05
CA SER A 216 -33.34 -9.30 16.77
C SER A 216 -32.52 -8.00 16.63
N ILE A 217 -33.12 -6.86 16.99
CA ILE A 217 -32.41 -5.57 16.99
C ILE A 217 -31.21 -5.59 17.97
N LYS A 218 -31.36 -6.19 19.15
CA LYS A 218 -30.22 -6.32 20.10
C LYS A 218 -29.08 -7.13 19.52
N VAL A 219 -29.37 -8.24 18.86
CA VAL A 219 -28.34 -9.06 18.20
C VAL A 219 -27.66 -8.25 17.09
N PHE A 220 -28.40 -7.55 16.27
CA PHE A 220 -27.85 -6.68 15.22
C PHE A 220 -26.91 -5.60 15.79
N LEU A 221 -27.39 -4.88 16.82
CA LEU A 221 -26.57 -3.87 17.51
C LEU A 221 -25.30 -4.45 18.12
N SER A 222 -25.37 -5.64 18.72
CA SER A 222 -24.16 -6.27 19.29
C SER A 222 -23.12 -6.61 18.23
N ILE A 223 -23.55 -7.09 17.05
CA ILE A 223 -22.68 -7.33 15.89
C ILE A 223 -22.03 -6.02 15.44
N PHE A 224 -22.84 -4.97 15.28
CA PHE A 224 -22.35 -3.66 14.88
C PHE A 224 -21.30 -3.10 15.85
N PHE A 225 -21.59 -3.15 17.15
CA PHE A 225 -20.64 -2.70 18.17
C PHE A 225 -19.33 -3.49 18.18
N ILE A 226 -19.37 -4.81 18.01
CA ILE A 226 -18.15 -5.63 17.92
C ILE A 226 -17.32 -5.28 16.69
N LEU A 227 -17.95 -5.03 15.53
CA LEU A 227 -17.23 -4.59 14.34
C LEU A 227 -16.56 -3.22 14.55
N VAL A 228 -17.29 -2.24 15.07
CA VAL A 228 -16.75 -0.92 15.38
C VAL A 228 -15.61 -1.04 16.40
N PHE A 229 -15.79 -1.83 17.44
CA PHE A 229 -14.79 -2.05 18.46
C PHE A 229 -13.52 -2.68 17.89
N SER A 230 -13.63 -3.64 16.96
CA SER A 230 -12.47 -4.25 16.31
C SER A 230 -11.65 -3.24 15.49
N GLU A 231 -12.30 -2.27 14.84
CA GLU A 231 -11.60 -1.20 14.11
C GLU A 231 -10.95 -0.17 15.04
N ILE A 232 -11.61 0.14 16.16
CA ILE A 232 -11.05 1.00 17.20
C ILE A 232 -9.78 0.38 17.78
N LEU A 233 -9.83 -0.90 18.17
CA LEU A 233 -8.67 -1.61 18.71
C LEU A 233 -7.47 -1.56 17.75
N LEU A 234 -7.69 -1.69 16.45
CA LEU A 234 -6.65 -1.59 15.43
C LEU A 234 -5.90 -0.25 15.48
N ARG A 235 -6.60 0.85 15.73
CA ARG A 235 -6.00 2.20 15.82
C ARG A 235 -5.17 2.39 17.07
N TYR A 236 -5.56 1.73 18.18
CA TYR A 236 -4.87 1.81 19.46
C TYR A 236 -3.66 0.87 19.59
N ILE A 237 -3.32 0.11 18.53
CA ILE A 237 -2.09 -0.68 18.51
C ILE A 237 -0.90 0.28 18.51
N GLU A 238 -0.25 0.40 19.64
CA GLU A 238 1.00 1.16 19.80
C GLU A 238 2.22 0.26 19.60
N GLY A 239 3.41 0.87 19.56
CA GLY A 239 4.67 0.15 19.43
C GLY A 239 5.07 -0.70 20.62
N SER A 240 4.30 -0.73 21.72
CA SER A 240 4.64 -1.54 22.91
C SER A 240 4.05 -2.95 22.81
N ASN A 241 4.89 -3.94 23.11
CA ASN A 241 4.52 -5.35 22.99
C ASN A 241 3.47 -5.81 24.01
N ILE A 242 3.41 -5.18 25.18
CA ILE A 242 2.43 -5.52 26.23
C ILE A 242 1.00 -5.22 25.74
N TYR A 243 0.80 -4.05 25.14
CA TYR A 243 -0.50 -3.69 24.54
C TYR A 243 -0.88 -4.61 23.40
N PHE A 244 0.09 -5.06 22.59
CA PHE A 244 -0.17 -5.98 21.50
C PHE A 244 -0.67 -7.35 21.99
N ILE A 245 -0.05 -7.92 23.04
CA ILE A 245 -0.49 -9.18 23.65
C ILE A 245 -1.88 -9.05 24.28
N LEU A 246 -2.13 -7.95 24.99
CA LEU A 246 -3.45 -7.65 25.57
C LEU A 246 -4.53 -7.58 24.49
N LEU A 247 -4.26 -6.91 23.37
CA LEU A 247 -5.20 -6.77 22.27
C LEU A 247 -5.50 -8.09 21.55
N ILE A 248 -4.55 -9.03 21.51
CA ILE A 248 -4.78 -10.40 21.00
C ILE A 248 -5.72 -11.19 21.90
N SER A 249 -5.63 -11.03 23.22
CA SER A 249 -6.46 -11.79 24.17
C SER A 249 -7.94 -11.40 24.12
N ILE A 250 -8.27 -10.16 23.77
CA ILE A 250 -9.64 -9.63 23.76
C ILE A 250 -10.60 -10.44 22.88
N PRO A 251 -10.34 -10.67 21.56
CA PRO A 251 -11.26 -11.43 20.72
C PRO A 251 -11.42 -12.88 21.18
N LEU A 252 -10.37 -13.49 21.74
CA LEU A 252 -10.45 -14.84 22.30
C LEU A 252 -11.37 -14.89 23.53
N LEU A 253 -11.25 -13.92 24.43
CA LEU A 253 -12.13 -13.81 25.59
C LEU A 253 -13.59 -13.58 25.18
N ILE A 254 -13.83 -12.69 24.22
CA ILE A 254 -15.19 -12.45 23.69
C ILE A 254 -15.75 -13.74 23.08
N TYR A 255 -14.95 -14.49 22.31
CA TYR A 255 -15.37 -15.77 21.74
C TYR A 255 -15.82 -16.76 22.84
N PHE A 256 -15.02 -16.96 23.87
CA PHE A 256 -15.35 -17.87 24.99
C PHE A 256 -16.60 -17.45 25.75
N VAL A 257 -16.74 -16.15 26.04
CA VAL A 257 -17.92 -15.62 26.74
C VAL A 257 -19.18 -15.85 25.91
N VAL A 258 -19.17 -15.50 24.63
CA VAL A 258 -20.31 -15.69 23.72
C VAL A 258 -20.65 -17.17 23.57
N TYR A 259 -19.63 -18.05 23.45
CA TYR A 259 -19.81 -19.49 23.33
C TYR A 259 -20.45 -20.11 24.57
N ILE A 260 -19.97 -19.76 25.80
CA ILE A 260 -20.54 -20.24 27.05
C ILE A 260 -21.99 -19.76 27.20
N PHE A 261 -22.26 -18.50 26.83
CA PHE A 261 -23.61 -17.94 26.88
C PHE A 261 -24.59 -18.69 25.96
N LEU A 262 -24.12 -19.02 24.75
CA LEU A 262 -24.91 -19.79 23.78
C LEU A 262 -25.17 -21.22 24.27
N LEU A 263 -24.15 -21.92 24.82
CA LEU A 263 -24.31 -23.25 25.36
C LEU A 263 -25.33 -23.28 26.53
N ARG A 264 -25.21 -22.34 27.44
CA ARG A 264 -26.19 -22.24 28.55
C ARG A 264 -27.62 -22.06 28.05
N LYS A 265 -27.78 -21.21 27.03
CA LYS A 265 -29.13 -20.95 26.50
C LYS A 265 -29.71 -22.13 25.74
N VAL A 266 -28.89 -22.92 25.03
CA VAL A 266 -29.34 -24.14 24.34
C VAL A 266 -29.61 -25.28 25.31
N SER A 267 -28.87 -25.32 26.45
CA SER A 267 -29.09 -26.37 27.49
C SER A 267 -30.30 -26.13 28.36
N TYR A 268 -30.77 -24.89 28.52
CA TYR A 268 -31.91 -24.52 29.37
C TYR A 268 -33.19 -24.17 28.57
N GLY A 269 -33.17 -24.24 27.25
CA GLY A 269 -34.32 -24.05 26.39
C GLY A 269 -34.76 -25.34 25.72
#